data_f41de2f67c57c0a017304b63cc1f296d
#
_entry.id   f41de2f67c57c0a017304b63cc1f296d
#
_cell.length_a   1.000
_cell.length_b   1.000
_cell.length_c   1.000
_cell.angle_alpha   90.00
_cell.angle_beta   90.00
_cell.angle_gamma   90.00
#
_symmetry.space_group_name_H-M   'P 1'
#
loop_
_entity.id
_entity.type
_entity.pdbx_description
1 polymer ?
#
loop_
_entity_poly.entity_id
_entity_poly.type
_entity_poly.pdbx_seq_one_letter_code
_entity_poly.pdbx_strand_id
1 'polypeptide(L)'
;AFSLVLSKSQQAFDLKTEDPRVIARYGSGLGQQLLRARRLCDAGCGFVSLSYGGWDMHGKISDSITKRAPQLDHGVAALVEDITQRGRDKNILLVISGEFGRTPKVNKNAGRDHWAPLSTLALAGGGLKMGQVIGESAAKVDVPKTTPIRPQDLMATIFHVLGVDRKVQFVDQAGR
;
A
#
# COMPACT_ATOMS: atom_id res chain seq x y z
N ALA A 1 13.65 -19.47 7.92
CA ALA A 1 14.10 -18.07 7.90
C ALA A 1 15.49 -17.91 7.25
N PHE A 2 16.51 -18.70 7.68
CA PHE A 2 17.88 -18.61 7.14
C PHE A 2 17.98 -18.92 5.63
N SER A 3 17.23 -19.89 5.12
CA SER A 3 17.26 -20.24 3.69
C SER A 3 16.71 -19.14 2.78
N LEU A 4 15.81 -18.30 3.29
CA LEU A 4 15.25 -17.18 2.56
C LEU A 4 16.29 -16.03 2.39
N VAL A 5 17.13 -15.81 3.40
CA VAL A 5 18.17 -14.76 3.38
C VAL A 5 19.34 -15.13 2.46
N LEU A 6 19.63 -16.42 2.32
CA LEU A 6 20.74 -16.94 1.51
C LEU A 6 20.33 -17.30 0.07
N SER A 7 19.04 -17.17 -0.28
CA SER A 7 18.48 -17.55 -1.57
C SER A 7 18.26 -16.36 -2.50
N LYS A 8 17.42 -16.55 -3.51
CA LYS A 8 17.00 -15.55 -4.52
C LYS A 8 16.58 -14.18 -3.93
N SER A 9 16.14 -14.13 -2.64
CA SER A 9 15.77 -12.88 -1.98
C SER A 9 16.93 -11.91 -1.82
N GLN A 10 18.15 -12.38 -1.59
CA GLN A 10 19.33 -11.51 -1.50
C GLN A 10 19.58 -10.78 -2.82
N GLN A 11 19.42 -11.50 -3.94
CA GLN A 11 19.56 -10.91 -5.27
C GLN A 11 18.45 -9.90 -5.61
N ALA A 12 17.27 -10.04 -4.98
CA ALA A 12 16.17 -9.11 -5.18
C ALA A 12 16.47 -7.70 -4.66
N PHE A 13 17.35 -7.55 -3.67
CA PHE A 13 17.79 -6.25 -3.16
C PHE A 13 18.81 -5.56 -4.09
N ASP A 14 19.56 -6.32 -4.89
CA ASP A 14 20.57 -5.75 -5.79
C ASP A 14 19.93 -5.28 -7.10
N LEU A 15 19.67 -3.98 -7.18
CA LEU A 15 19.10 -3.37 -8.38
C LEU A 15 20.07 -3.31 -9.57
N LYS A 16 21.37 -3.58 -9.39
CA LYS A 16 22.33 -3.61 -10.52
C LYS A 16 22.01 -4.73 -11.50
N THR A 17 21.25 -5.73 -11.07
CA THR A 17 20.82 -6.86 -11.92
C THR A 17 19.49 -6.60 -12.64
N GLU A 18 18.85 -5.45 -12.44
CA GLU A 18 17.60 -5.07 -13.11
C GLU A 18 17.89 -4.30 -14.40
N ASP A 19 16.96 -4.33 -15.36
CA ASP A 19 17.04 -3.51 -16.58
C ASP A 19 17.14 -2.01 -16.21
N PRO A 20 18.17 -1.29 -16.68
CA PRO A 20 18.32 0.14 -16.39
C PRO A 20 17.09 0.98 -16.77
N ARG A 21 16.34 0.58 -17.79
CA ARG A 21 15.10 1.28 -18.20
C ARG A 21 14.00 1.11 -17.16
N VAL A 22 13.93 -0.06 -16.52
CA VAL A 22 12.99 -0.31 -15.40
C VAL A 22 13.40 0.52 -14.20
N ILE A 23 14.69 0.54 -13.83
CA ILE A 23 15.20 1.38 -12.74
C ILE A 23 14.85 2.86 -12.98
N ALA A 24 15.09 3.35 -14.21
CA ALA A 24 14.79 4.72 -14.58
C ALA A 24 13.28 5.05 -14.48
N ARG A 25 12.41 4.10 -14.87
CA ARG A 25 10.95 4.25 -14.76
C ARG A 25 10.49 4.43 -13.31
N TYR A 26 11.03 3.66 -12.36
CA TYR A 26 10.72 3.81 -10.96
C TYR A 26 11.32 5.07 -10.31
N GLY A 27 12.38 5.62 -10.90
CA GLY A 27 13.08 6.78 -10.36
C GLY A 27 13.85 6.47 -9.08
N SER A 28 14.03 7.48 -8.22
CA SER A 28 14.77 7.38 -6.95
C SER A 28 13.84 7.23 -5.73
N GLY A 29 14.42 7.10 -4.55
CA GLY A 29 13.71 7.14 -3.27
C GLY A 29 12.66 6.03 -3.13
N LEU A 30 11.39 6.42 -2.97
CA LEU A 30 10.27 5.48 -2.82
C LEU A 30 10.14 4.54 -4.04
N GLY A 31 10.35 5.04 -5.24
CA GLY A 31 10.28 4.20 -6.44
C GLY A 31 11.25 3.03 -6.41
N GLN A 32 12.50 3.24 -6.00
CA GLN A 32 13.46 2.14 -5.84
C GLN A 32 13.06 1.16 -4.73
N GLN A 33 12.41 1.63 -3.67
CA GLN A 33 11.90 0.74 -2.62
C GLN A 33 10.76 -0.13 -3.15
N LEU A 34 9.85 0.45 -3.93
CA LEU A 34 8.76 -0.29 -4.58
C LEU A 34 9.29 -1.29 -5.62
N LEU A 35 10.35 -0.94 -6.37
CA LEU A 35 11.02 -1.87 -7.27
C LEU A 35 11.61 -3.07 -6.52
N ARG A 36 12.29 -2.83 -5.38
CA ARG A 36 12.78 -3.93 -4.53
C ARG A 36 11.63 -4.79 -3.98
N ALA A 37 10.51 -4.17 -3.58
CA ALA A 37 9.34 -4.91 -3.12
C ALA A 37 8.78 -5.83 -4.22
N ARG A 38 8.65 -5.35 -5.46
CA ARG A 38 8.23 -6.17 -6.60
C ARG A 38 9.19 -7.34 -6.80
N ARG A 39 10.50 -7.09 -6.80
CA ARG A 39 11.52 -8.14 -6.95
C ARG A 39 11.51 -9.17 -5.84
N LEU A 40 11.23 -8.74 -4.61
CA LEU A 40 11.05 -9.66 -3.46
C LEU A 40 9.82 -10.56 -3.66
N CYS A 41 8.71 -10.01 -4.13
CA CYS A 41 7.53 -10.81 -4.48
C CYS A 41 7.86 -11.83 -5.60
N ASP A 42 8.61 -11.42 -6.63
CA ASP A 42 9.07 -12.33 -7.70
C ASP A 42 10.03 -13.41 -7.17
N ALA A 43 10.79 -13.12 -6.12
CA ALA A 43 11.65 -14.10 -5.44
C ALA A 43 10.89 -15.04 -4.48
N GLY A 44 9.58 -14.88 -4.33
CA GLY A 44 8.71 -15.73 -3.51
C GLY A 44 8.39 -15.20 -2.12
N CYS A 45 8.69 -13.92 -1.82
CA CYS A 45 8.22 -13.31 -0.57
C CYS A 45 6.71 -13.11 -0.64
N GLY A 46 5.98 -13.75 0.26
CA GLY A 46 4.52 -13.68 0.30
C GLY A 46 3.98 -12.35 0.86
N PHE A 47 4.80 -11.59 1.58
CA PHE A 47 4.41 -10.29 2.14
C PHE A 47 5.63 -9.37 2.24
N VAL A 48 5.49 -8.16 1.73
CA VAL A 48 6.52 -7.10 1.80
C VAL A 48 5.85 -5.82 2.28
N SER A 49 6.40 -5.19 3.31
CA SER A 49 5.91 -3.91 3.81
C SER A 49 6.93 -2.80 3.61
N LEU A 50 6.44 -1.62 3.27
CA LEU A 50 7.20 -0.39 3.15
C LEU A 50 6.56 0.70 4.01
N SER A 51 7.38 1.54 4.62
CA SER A 51 6.90 2.73 5.32
C SER A 51 7.34 3.98 4.56
N TYR A 52 6.39 4.82 4.20
CA TYR A 52 6.64 6.11 3.58
C TYR A 52 6.05 7.20 4.46
N GLY A 53 6.84 7.66 5.41
CA GLY A 53 6.42 8.58 6.46
C GLY A 53 6.33 10.05 6.04
N GLY A 54 5.98 10.90 7.02
CA GLY A 54 5.92 12.35 6.87
C GLY A 54 4.59 12.89 6.40
N TRP A 55 3.51 12.15 6.59
CA TRP A 55 2.13 12.54 6.25
C TRP A 55 1.37 13.16 7.43
N ASP A 56 2.02 13.29 8.59
CA ASP A 56 1.44 13.92 9.78
C ASP A 56 1.47 15.45 9.70
N MET A 57 0.63 16.01 8.84
CA MET A 57 0.68 17.40 8.38
C MET A 57 -0.29 18.30 9.16
N HIS A 58 0.03 18.59 10.42
CA HIS A 58 -0.72 19.52 11.28
C HIS A 58 -0.53 21.00 10.91
N GLY A 59 0.33 21.32 9.95
CA GLY A 59 0.56 22.65 9.43
C GLY A 59 1.04 22.63 7.99
N LYS A 60 0.81 23.70 7.24
CA LYS A 60 1.30 23.89 5.86
C LYS A 60 1.09 22.67 4.96
N ILE A 61 -0.10 22.09 5.01
CA ILE A 61 -0.41 20.81 4.33
C ILE A 61 -0.20 20.89 2.82
N SER A 62 -0.51 22.02 2.20
CA SER A 62 -0.34 22.23 0.75
C SER A 62 1.13 22.07 0.35
N ASP A 63 2.04 22.74 1.05
CA ASP A 63 3.48 22.67 0.76
C ASP A 63 4.03 21.24 0.94
N SER A 64 3.55 20.57 1.97
CA SER A 64 3.98 19.21 2.30
C SER A 64 3.49 18.19 1.28
N ILE A 65 2.23 18.28 0.86
CA ILE A 65 1.66 17.39 -0.18
C ILE A 65 2.35 17.63 -1.52
N THR A 66 2.54 18.89 -1.92
CA THR A 66 3.20 19.23 -3.20
C THR A 66 4.61 18.61 -3.30
N LYS A 67 5.31 18.46 -2.18
CA LYS A 67 6.64 17.83 -2.16
C LYS A 67 6.60 16.30 -2.14
N ARG A 68 5.59 15.69 -1.50
CA ARG A 68 5.55 14.24 -1.23
C ARG A 68 4.71 13.46 -2.23
N ALA A 69 3.55 14.01 -2.60
CA ALA A 69 2.62 13.31 -3.47
C ALA A 69 3.23 12.92 -4.83
N PRO A 70 4.05 13.74 -5.48
CA PRO A 70 4.66 13.35 -6.76
C PRO A 70 5.54 12.10 -6.67
N GLN A 71 6.25 11.89 -5.56
CA GLN A 71 7.07 10.69 -5.37
C GLN A 71 6.21 9.44 -5.16
N LEU A 72 5.12 9.57 -4.41
CA LEU A 72 4.16 8.50 -4.20
C LEU A 72 3.47 8.13 -5.51
N ASP A 73 2.93 9.13 -6.19
CA ASP A 73 2.23 8.99 -7.46
C ASP A 73 3.11 8.30 -8.51
N HIS A 74 4.30 8.84 -8.75
CA HIS A 74 5.24 8.28 -9.71
C HIS A 74 5.64 6.83 -9.38
N GLY A 75 6.00 6.56 -8.13
CA GLY A 75 6.44 5.23 -7.71
C GLY A 75 5.32 4.19 -7.79
N VAL A 76 4.10 4.57 -7.40
CA VAL A 76 2.92 3.70 -7.46
C VAL A 76 2.53 3.44 -8.92
N ALA A 77 2.50 4.47 -9.77
CA ALA A 77 2.22 4.30 -11.19
C ALA A 77 3.24 3.35 -11.84
N ALA A 78 4.53 3.55 -11.60
CA ALA A 78 5.58 2.68 -12.13
C ALA A 78 5.40 1.22 -11.68
N LEU A 79 5.05 0.99 -10.40
CA LEU A 79 4.80 -0.37 -9.90
C LEU A 79 3.59 -1.00 -10.57
N VAL A 80 2.46 -0.31 -10.64
CA VAL A 80 1.22 -0.83 -11.24
C VAL A 80 1.43 -1.15 -12.72
N GLU A 81 2.10 -0.28 -13.46
CA GLU A 81 2.44 -0.53 -14.86
C GLU A 81 3.38 -1.74 -15.01
N ASP A 82 4.42 -1.85 -14.19
CA ASP A 82 5.41 -2.93 -14.27
C ASP A 82 4.78 -4.29 -13.97
N ILE A 83 3.97 -4.40 -12.90
CA ILE A 83 3.29 -5.67 -12.58
C ILE A 83 2.26 -6.06 -13.65
N THR A 84 1.60 -5.08 -14.26
CA THR A 84 0.63 -5.32 -15.35
C THR A 84 1.35 -5.79 -16.62
N GLN A 85 2.40 -5.09 -17.04
CA GLN A 85 3.18 -5.45 -18.23
C GLN A 85 3.86 -6.82 -18.11
N ARG A 86 4.17 -7.24 -16.88
CA ARG A 86 4.75 -8.58 -16.61
C ARG A 86 3.68 -9.66 -16.40
N GLY A 87 2.39 -9.34 -16.49
CA GLY A 87 1.31 -10.27 -16.21
C GLY A 87 1.27 -10.73 -14.74
N ARG A 88 1.77 -9.89 -13.81
CA ARG A 88 1.85 -10.17 -12.37
C ARG A 88 0.71 -9.53 -11.57
N ASP A 89 -0.17 -8.79 -12.23
CA ASP A 89 -1.32 -8.09 -11.65
C ASP A 89 -2.30 -9.02 -10.91
N LYS A 90 -2.34 -10.30 -11.28
CA LYS A 90 -3.13 -11.32 -10.55
C LYS A 90 -2.41 -11.90 -9.33
N ASN A 91 -1.09 -11.78 -9.25
CA ASN A 91 -0.27 -12.43 -8.25
C ASN A 91 0.31 -11.45 -7.21
N ILE A 92 0.27 -10.15 -7.48
CA ILE A 92 0.76 -9.10 -6.58
C ILE A 92 -0.38 -8.16 -6.27
N LEU A 93 -0.70 -8.01 -5.00
CA LEU A 93 -1.64 -7.01 -4.47
C LEU A 93 -0.85 -5.88 -3.83
N LEU A 94 -0.99 -4.67 -4.35
CA LEU A 94 -0.55 -3.45 -3.68
C LEU A 94 -1.66 -2.95 -2.77
N VAL A 95 -1.32 -2.68 -1.51
CA VAL A 95 -2.19 -2.04 -0.52
C VAL A 95 -1.52 -0.76 -0.06
N ILE A 96 -2.22 0.37 -0.18
CA ILE A 96 -1.76 1.67 0.31
C ILE A 96 -2.76 2.14 1.35
N SER A 97 -2.32 2.32 2.59
CA SER A 97 -3.17 2.79 3.68
C SER A 97 -2.38 3.64 4.67
N GLY A 98 -3.09 4.50 5.39
CA GLY A 98 -2.66 5.09 6.64
C GLY A 98 -3.44 4.47 7.81
N GLU A 99 -3.13 4.91 9.03
CA GLU A 99 -3.79 4.45 10.25
C GLU A 99 -5.18 5.08 10.43
N PHE A 100 -5.37 6.32 9.99
CA PHE A 100 -6.64 7.07 10.03
C PHE A 100 -6.62 8.22 9.01
N GLY A 101 -7.76 8.88 8.83
CA GLY A 101 -7.91 10.03 7.95
C GLY A 101 -7.51 11.35 8.60
N ARG A 102 -7.77 12.44 7.88
CA ARG A 102 -7.51 13.81 8.33
C ARG A 102 -8.80 14.60 8.36
N THR A 103 -8.88 15.59 9.28
CA THR A 103 -10.07 16.44 9.42
C THR A 103 -10.50 17.06 8.11
N PRO A 104 -11.81 17.10 7.80
CA PRO A 104 -12.33 17.82 6.62
C PRO A 104 -11.97 19.31 6.64
N LYS A 105 -11.95 19.90 7.83
CA LYS A 105 -11.62 21.30 8.04
C LYS A 105 -10.11 21.49 8.21
N VAL A 106 -9.57 22.48 7.51
CA VAL A 106 -8.20 22.97 7.69
C VAL A 106 -8.11 23.76 8.99
N ASN A 107 -7.10 23.49 9.82
CA ASN A 107 -6.86 24.14 11.09
C ASN A 107 -6.17 25.53 10.91
N LYS A 108 -6.00 26.27 12.01
CA LYS A 108 -5.38 27.61 12.03
C LYS A 108 -3.93 27.65 11.51
N ASN A 109 -3.25 26.51 11.48
CA ASN A 109 -1.87 26.40 10.99
C ASN A 109 -1.80 25.96 9.52
N ALA A 110 -2.92 26.06 8.78
CA ALA A 110 -3.06 25.57 7.41
C ALA A 110 -2.71 24.07 7.26
N GLY A 111 -3.02 23.28 8.28
CA GLY A 111 -2.86 21.82 8.32
C GLY A 111 -4.18 21.11 8.55
N ARG A 112 -4.14 19.78 8.70
CA ARG A 112 -5.28 18.94 9.08
C ARG A 112 -4.89 18.04 10.21
N ASP A 113 -5.79 17.90 11.18
CA ASP A 113 -5.58 17.06 12.37
C ASP A 113 -6.06 15.63 12.13
N HIS A 114 -5.83 14.74 13.10
CA HIS A 114 -6.25 13.35 13.03
C HIS A 114 -7.78 13.23 13.01
N TRP A 115 -8.30 12.30 12.18
CA TRP A 115 -9.74 12.07 12.05
C TRP A 115 -10.03 10.59 11.90
N ALA A 116 -10.25 9.92 13.02
CA ALA A 116 -10.48 8.48 13.08
C ALA A 116 -11.78 7.98 12.38
N PRO A 117 -12.87 8.77 12.29
CA PRO A 117 -14.11 8.28 11.66
C PRO A 117 -14.00 7.92 10.18
N LEU A 118 -12.99 8.46 9.47
CA LEU A 118 -12.77 8.19 8.05
C LEU A 118 -11.30 7.91 7.77
N SER A 119 -11.06 6.97 6.89
CA SER A 119 -9.75 6.76 6.27
C SER A 119 -9.94 6.37 4.82
N THR A 120 -8.94 6.64 3.99
CA THR A 120 -8.92 6.22 2.59
C THR A 120 -7.79 5.24 2.41
N LEU A 121 -8.04 4.18 1.63
CA LEU A 121 -7.03 3.25 1.20
C LEU A 121 -7.15 3.00 -0.31
N ALA A 122 -6.09 2.51 -0.92
CA ALA A 122 -6.09 2.12 -2.31
C ALA A 122 -5.58 0.68 -2.46
N LEU A 123 -6.17 -0.06 -3.38
CA LEU A 123 -5.78 -1.41 -3.75
C LEU A 123 -5.49 -1.46 -5.26
N ALA A 124 -4.44 -2.19 -5.66
CA ALA A 124 -4.17 -2.45 -7.06
C ALA A 124 -3.63 -3.87 -7.25
N GLY A 125 -4.14 -4.58 -8.23
CA GLY A 125 -3.74 -5.95 -8.56
C GLY A 125 -4.42 -7.02 -7.69
N GLY A 126 -3.72 -8.13 -7.45
CA GLY A 126 -4.24 -9.28 -6.69
C GLY A 126 -5.40 -10.01 -7.37
N GLY A 127 -5.60 -9.83 -8.68
CA GLY A 127 -6.75 -10.38 -9.40
C GLY A 127 -8.08 -9.74 -9.04
N LEU A 128 -8.08 -8.65 -8.27
CA LEU A 128 -9.29 -7.93 -7.89
C LEU A 128 -9.83 -7.12 -9.08
N LYS A 129 -11.17 -6.88 -9.08
CA LYS A 129 -11.78 -6.00 -10.07
C LYS A 129 -11.39 -4.54 -9.81
N MET A 130 -10.56 -3.99 -10.69
CA MET A 130 -10.07 -2.60 -10.59
C MET A 130 -11.09 -1.59 -11.13
N GLY A 131 -10.78 -0.28 -10.97
CA GLY A 131 -11.60 0.81 -11.45
C GLY A 131 -12.87 1.06 -10.62
N GLN A 132 -12.88 0.68 -9.36
CA GLN A 132 -14.00 0.85 -8.45
C GLN A 132 -13.67 1.89 -7.36
N VAL A 133 -14.69 2.64 -6.98
CA VAL A 133 -14.72 3.41 -5.73
C VAL A 133 -15.74 2.73 -4.82
N ILE A 134 -15.30 2.30 -3.64
CA ILE A 134 -16.13 1.55 -2.68
C ILE A 134 -16.27 2.39 -1.41
N GLY A 135 -17.51 2.64 -1.01
CA GLY A 135 -17.82 3.51 0.12
C GLY A 135 -17.96 4.97 -0.28
N GLU A 136 -18.70 5.69 0.53
CA GLU A 136 -19.01 7.10 0.34
C GLU A 136 -19.04 7.80 1.70
N SER A 137 -18.50 9.01 1.76
CA SER A 137 -18.62 9.88 2.94
C SER A 137 -19.88 10.72 2.89
N ALA A 138 -20.35 11.18 4.05
CA ALA A 138 -21.39 12.20 4.14
C ALA A 138 -20.96 13.50 3.45
N ALA A 139 -21.91 14.38 3.14
CA ALA A 139 -21.67 15.62 2.40
C ALA A 139 -20.61 16.54 3.05
N LYS A 140 -20.47 16.48 4.38
CA LYS A 140 -19.44 17.23 5.13
C LYS A 140 -18.09 16.52 5.20
N VAL A 141 -17.97 15.32 4.61
CA VAL A 141 -16.76 14.49 4.63
C VAL A 141 -16.26 14.20 6.06
N ASP A 142 -17.17 14.10 7.01
CA ASP A 142 -16.87 13.94 8.44
C ASP A 142 -17.12 12.52 8.96
N VAL A 143 -18.11 11.83 8.37
CA VAL A 143 -18.47 10.46 8.73
C VAL A 143 -18.79 9.63 7.49
N PRO A 144 -18.75 8.29 7.57
CA PRO A 144 -19.20 7.45 6.45
C PRO A 144 -20.72 7.58 6.25
N LYS A 145 -21.15 7.63 4.98
CA LYS A 145 -22.55 7.58 4.57
C LYS A 145 -23.00 6.14 4.26
N THR A 146 -22.12 5.37 3.66
CA THR A 146 -22.35 3.94 3.40
C THR A 146 -21.88 3.09 4.57
N THR A 147 -22.19 1.79 4.56
CA THR A 147 -21.66 0.85 5.55
C THR A 147 -20.12 0.95 5.59
N PRO A 148 -19.53 1.24 6.76
CA PRO A 148 -18.08 1.37 6.86
C PRO A 148 -17.35 0.08 6.50
N ILE A 149 -16.28 0.19 5.73
CA ILE A 149 -15.32 -0.90 5.53
C ILE A 149 -14.36 -0.87 6.71
N ARG A 150 -14.31 -1.98 7.44
CA ARG A 150 -13.49 -2.13 8.65
C ARG A 150 -12.13 -2.76 8.33
N PRO A 151 -11.14 -2.64 9.21
CA PRO A 151 -9.86 -3.33 9.05
C PRO A 151 -10.00 -4.85 8.83
N GLN A 152 -11.00 -5.48 9.45
CA GLN A 152 -11.29 -6.90 9.27
C GLN A 152 -11.72 -7.24 7.83
N ASP A 153 -12.44 -6.34 7.17
CA ASP A 153 -12.88 -6.52 5.77
C ASP A 153 -11.67 -6.41 4.83
N LEU A 154 -10.74 -5.48 5.11
CA LEU A 154 -9.46 -5.38 4.41
C LEU A 154 -8.62 -6.65 4.61
N MET A 155 -8.49 -7.13 5.84
CA MET A 155 -7.76 -8.36 6.15
C MET A 155 -8.37 -9.57 5.45
N ALA A 156 -9.71 -9.66 5.42
CA ALA A 156 -10.41 -10.72 4.69
C ALA A 156 -10.12 -10.67 3.17
N THR A 157 -10.00 -9.47 2.60
CA THR A 157 -9.62 -9.27 1.20
C THR A 157 -8.17 -9.71 0.95
N ILE A 158 -7.24 -9.33 1.83
CA ILE A 158 -5.83 -9.74 1.75
C ILE A 158 -5.72 -11.27 1.84
N PHE A 159 -6.38 -11.90 2.80
CA PHE A 159 -6.39 -13.37 2.95
C PHE A 159 -6.99 -14.06 1.73
N HIS A 160 -8.05 -13.50 1.14
CA HIS A 160 -8.61 -14.02 -0.10
C HIS A 160 -7.58 -14.03 -1.24
N VAL A 161 -6.86 -12.92 -1.42
CA VAL A 161 -5.81 -12.81 -2.46
C VAL A 161 -4.64 -13.75 -2.19
N LEU A 162 -4.28 -13.95 -0.92
CA LEU A 162 -3.22 -14.88 -0.52
C LEU A 162 -3.65 -16.35 -0.57
N GLY A 163 -4.92 -16.64 -0.85
CA GLY A 163 -5.45 -18.01 -0.84
C GLY A 163 -5.56 -18.63 0.57
N VAL A 164 -5.58 -17.79 1.61
CA VAL A 164 -5.73 -18.24 2.99
C VAL A 164 -7.22 -18.46 3.30
N ASP A 165 -7.57 -19.65 3.74
CA ASP A 165 -8.94 -19.94 4.20
C ASP A 165 -9.24 -19.14 5.47
N ARG A 166 -10.24 -18.28 5.41
CA ARG A 166 -10.69 -17.44 6.53
C ARG A 166 -11.30 -18.24 7.70
N LYS A 167 -11.59 -19.53 7.50
CA LYS A 167 -12.08 -20.43 8.55
C LYS A 167 -10.95 -21.05 9.37
N VAL A 168 -9.70 -20.92 8.93
CA VAL A 168 -8.56 -21.44 9.68
C VAL A 168 -8.46 -20.70 11.01
N GLN A 169 -8.45 -21.48 12.09
CA GLN A 169 -8.23 -21.00 13.45
C GLN A 169 -6.87 -21.47 13.92
N PHE A 170 -6.14 -20.57 14.54
CA PHE A 170 -4.88 -20.89 15.21
C PHE A 170 -5.13 -20.85 16.70
N VAL A 171 -4.75 -21.92 17.38
CA VAL A 171 -4.83 -22.00 18.83
C VAL A 171 -3.51 -21.50 19.39
N ASP A 172 -3.55 -20.53 20.29
CA ASP A 172 -2.36 -20.05 20.98
C ASP A 172 -1.87 -21.07 22.03
N GLN A 173 -0.71 -20.79 22.66
CA GLN A 173 -0.15 -21.67 23.70
C GLN A 173 -1.06 -21.86 24.93
N ALA A 174 -2.02 -20.98 25.12
CA ALA A 174 -3.02 -21.05 26.19
C ALA A 174 -4.31 -21.79 25.77
N GLY A 175 -4.36 -22.33 24.54
CA GLY A 175 -5.53 -23.08 24.04
C GLY A 175 -6.67 -22.21 23.54
N ARG A 176 -6.44 -20.90 23.22
CA ARG A 176 -7.45 -19.96 22.76
C ARG A 176 -7.30 -19.68 21.29
#